data_1e1b59f4da148b4e44855dc079284326
#
_entry.id   1e1b59f4da148b4e44855dc079284326
#
_cell.length_a   1.000
_cell.length_b   1.000
_cell.length_c   1.000
_cell.angle_alpha   90.00
_cell.angle_beta   90.00
_cell.angle_gamma   90.00
#
_symmetry.space_group_name_H-M   'P 1'
#
loop_
_entity.id
_entity.type
_entity.pdbx_description
1 polymer ?
#
loop_
_entity_poly.entity_id
_entity_poly.type
_entity_poly.pdbx_seq_one_letter_code
_entity_poly.pdbx_strand_id
1 'polypeptide(L)'
;MSDILEINNVSRETMGKLKAYEKLVLEWNNRFNLISKSSEQFIWERHIEDSFQLCNFITQKNEILYDFGSGAGFPAIVIAIIAQEYFPNLKVSLIESIGKKANFLNAVKDELKLNITVYNDRVENLKLPKADIISSRAMASLSKLLEYAKPFCKTSTILLFPKGEKWNEEVLEAKKKWNFEYKTEQSLTSETGCILQIKNIRRI
;
A
#
# COMPACT_ATOMS: atom_id res chain seq x y z
N MET A 1 -21.34 8.84 9.71
CA MET A 1 -20.54 8.84 8.50
C MET A 1 -19.14 9.25 8.94
N SER A 2 -18.11 8.46 8.71
CA SER A 2 -16.75 8.95 8.91
C SER A 2 -16.49 9.98 7.80
N ASP A 3 -16.05 11.17 8.19
CA ASP A 3 -15.66 12.19 7.21
C ASP A 3 -14.56 11.61 6.32
N ILE A 4 -14.70 11.81 5.00
CA ILE A 4 -13.69 11.39 4.02
C ILE A 4 -12.44 12.23 4.29
N LEU A 5 -11.30 11.56 4.48
CA LEU A 5 -10.02 12.25 4.64
C LEU A 5 -9.65 12.90 3.31
N GLU A 6 -9.23 14.16 3.39
CA GLU A 6 -8.72 14.93 2.25
C GLU A 6 -7.26 15.32 2.50
N ILE A 7 -6.40 15.11 1.52
CA ILE A 7 -4.96 15.36 1.65
C ILE A 7 -4.65 16.83 1.98
N ASN A 8 -5.51 17.75 1.55
CA ASN A 8 -5.33 19.18 1.82
C ASN A 8 -5.68 19.57 3.27
N ASN A 9 -6.35 18.68 4.02
CA ASN A 9 -6.78 18.94 5.39
C ASN A 9 -5.85 18.34 6.46
N VAL A 10 -4.75 17.70 6.04
CA VAL A 10 -3.74 17.17 6.98
C VAL A 10 -2.95 18.32 7.63
N SER A 11 -2.36 18.04 8.79
CA SER A 11 -1.53 19.03 9.49
C SER A 11 -0.33 19.48 8.65
N ARG A 12 0.23 20.65 9.00
CA ARG A 12 1.46 21.15 8.35
C ARG A 12 2.64 20.19 8.53
N GLU A 13 2.71 19.48 9.66
CA GLU A 13 3.75 18.48 9.91
C GLU A 13 3.59 17.29 8.95
N THR A 14 2.40 16.74 8.84
CA THR A 14 2.08 15.63 7.94
C THR A 14 2.36 16.00 6.49
N MET A 15 1.91 17.18 6.04
CA MET A 15 2.22 17.69 4.70
C MET A 15 3.73 17.87 4.49
N GLY A 16 4.45 18.36 5.50
CA GLY A 16 5.92 18.46 5.46
C GLY A 16 6.60 17.11 5.26
N LYS A 17 6.14 16.06 5.94
CA LYS A 17 6.65 14.69 5.77
C LYS A 17 6.34 14.12 4.39
N LEU A 18 5.14 14.37 3.84
CA LEU A 18 4.80 13.93 2.48
C LEU A 18 5.72 14.58 1.43
N LYS A 19 5.98 15.88 1.54
CA LYS A 19 6.91 16.60 0.64
C LYS A 19 8.36 16.13 0.82
N ALA A 20 8.79 15.85 2.04
CA ALA A 20 10.11 15.29 2.30
C ALA A 20 10.25 13.87 1.71
N TYR A 21 9.21 13.06 1.80
CA TYR A 21 9.16 11.73 1.17
C TYR A 21 9.25 11.82 -0.35
N GLU A 22 8.47 12.70 -0.99
CA GLU A 22 8.57 12.97 -2.43
C GLU A 22 10.00 13.27 -2.86
N LYS A 23 10.66 14.19 -2.16
CA LYS A 23 12.05 14.56 -2.42
C LYS A 23 13.00 13.38 -2.30
N LEU A 24 12.87 12.56 -1.24
CA LEU A 24 13.68 11.35 -1.05
C LEU A 24 13.48 10.35 -2.20
N VAL A 25 12.24 10.13 -2.63
CA VAL A 25 11.98 9.23 -3.78
C VAL A 25 12.70 9.73 -5.03
N LEU A 26 12.61 11.02 -5.36
CA LEU A 26 13.25 11.61 -6.54
C LEU A 26 14.79 11.54 -6.45
N GLU A 27 15.37 11.85 -5.29
CA GLU A 27 16.81 11.77 -5.06
C GLU A 27 17.34 10.34 -5.24
N TRP A 28 16.66 9.35 -4.68
CA TRP A 28 17.06 7.96 -4.79
C TRP A 28 16.76 7.37 -6.17
N ASN A 29 15.71 7.85 -6.87
CA ASN A 29 15.36 7.38 -8.20
C ASN A 29 16.47 7.67 -9.23
N ASN A 30 17.26 8.71 -9.01
CA ASN A 30 18.45 8.99 -9.81
C ASN A 30 19.54 7.89 -9.75
N ARG A 31 19.52 7.07 -8.70
CA ARG A 31 20.51 5.99 -8.48
C ARG A 31 19.91 4.60 -8.68
N PHE A 32 18.62 4.46 -8.37
CA PHE A 32 17.90 3.20 -8.40
C PHE A 32 16.53 3.43 -9.02
N ASN A 33 16.10 2.62 -9.94
CA ASN A 33 14.78 2.72 -10.56
C ASN A 33 13.67 2.36 -9.55
N LEU A 34 13.31 3.29 -8.67
CA LEU A 34 12.23 3.15 -7.70
C LEU A 34 10.87 3.32 -8.35
N ILE A 35 10.76 4.33 -9.21
CA ILE A 35 9.59 4.64 -10.03
C ILE A 35 10.02 4.85 -11.50
N SER A 36 9.07 4.80 -12.43
CA SER A 36 9.38 5.08 -13.84
C SER A 36 9.72 6.55 -14.05
N LYS A 37 10.62 6.85 -14.99
CA LYS A 37 10.97 8.24 -15.35
C LYS A 37 9.75 9.06 -15.79
N SER A 38 8.82 8.43 -16.47
CA SER A 38 7.58 9.09 -16.91
C SER A 38 6.64 9.46 -15.77
N SER A 39 6.81 8.88 -14.57
CA SER A 39 6.01 9.20 -13.40
C SER A 39 6.67 10.21 -12.44
N GLU A 40 7.96 10.56 -12.65
CA GLU A 40 8.67 11.50 -11.78
C GLU A 40 7.99 12.88 -11.71
N GLN A 41 7.58 13.42 -12.86
CA GLN A 41 6.91 14.72 -12.95
C GLN A 41 5.47 14.71 -12.40
N PHE A 42 4.90 13.53 -12.15
CA PHE A 42 3.54 13.33 -11.64
C PHE A 42 3.54 12.52 -10.34
N ILE A 43 4.65 12.54 -9.58
CA ILE A 43 4.81 11.70 -8.39
C ILE A 43 3.71 12.02 -7.35
N TRP A 44 3.34 13.28 -7.24
CA TRP A 44 2.31 13.71 -6.30
C TRP A 44 0.98 13.05 -6.61
N GLU A 45 0.44 13.27 -7.80
CA GLU A 45 -0.87 12.78 -8.22
C GLU A 45 -0.88 11.26 -8.35
N ARG A 46 0.12 10.69 -9.06
CA ARG A 46 0.13 9.26 -9.41
C ARG A 46 0.57 8.34 -8.29
N HIS A 47 1.24 8.89 -7.27
CA HIS A 47 1.77 8.04 -6.21
C HIS A 47 1.33 8.50 -4.83
N ILE A 48 1.44 9.77 -4.49
CA ILE A 48 1.09 10.25 -3.14
C ILE A 48 -0.43 10.31 -2.97
N GLU A 49 -1.15 11.03 -3.82
CA GLU A 49 -2.61 11.11 -3.76
C GLU A 49 -3.28 9.75 -4.02
N ASP A 50 -2.76 8.99 -4.99
CA ASP A 50 -3.20 7.62 -5.26
C ASP A 50 -3.06 6.71 -4.04
N SER A 51 -2.00 6.87 -3.25
CA SER A 51 -1.80 6.13 -2.00
C SER A 51 -2.67 6.65 -0.86
N PHE A 52 -2.83 7.98 -0.77
CA PHE A 52 -3.58 8.63 0.29
C PHE A 52 -5.05 8.17 0.33
N GLN A 53 -5.68 7.98 -0.83
CA GLN A 53 -7.08 7.52 -0.90
C GLN A 53 -7.32 6.19 -0.16
N LEU A 54 -6.28 5.35 0.04
CA LEU A 54 -6.40 4.11 0.80
C LEU A 54 -6.67 4.36 2.30
N CYS A 55 -6.29 5.53 2.81
CA CYS A 55 -6.54 5.90 4.20
C CYS A 55 -8.04 5.93 4.54
N ASN A 56 -8.91 6.18 3.55
CA ASN A 56 -10.37 6.19 3.73
C ASN A 56 -10.97 4.80 4.06
N PHE A 57 -10.18 3.73 3.87
CA PHE A 57 -10.58 2.36 4.22
C PHE A 57 -10.02 1.90 5.57
N ILE A 58 -9.22 2.74 6.22
CA ILE A 58 -8.59 2.47 7.52
C ILE A 58 -9.46 3.05 8.63
N THR A 59 -9.61 2.31 9.69
CA THR A 59 -10.38 2.73 10.88
C THR A 59 -9.50 2.68 12.12
N GLN A 60 -9.93 3.35 13.20
CA GLN A 60 -9.26 3.32 14.51
C GLN A 60 -9.15 1.90 15.13
N LYS A 61 -9.89 0.92 14.59
CA LYS A 61 -9.86 -0.48 15.03
C LYS A 61 -8.78 -1.31 14.34
N ASN A 62 -8.16 -0.77 13.28
CA ASN A 62 -7.11 -1.47 12.57
C ASN A 62 -5.77 -1.25 13.29
N GLU A 63 -5.04 -2.32 13.56
CA GLU A 63 -3.78 -2.30 14.30
C GLU A 63 -2.59 -2.76 13.46
N ILE A 64 -2.82 -3.63 12.46
CA ILE A 64 -1.77 -4.27 11.67
C ILE A 64 -2.05 -4.12 10.18
N LEU A 65 -1.14 -3.42 9.48
CA LEU A 65 -1.12 -3.32 8.03
C LEU A 65 0.18 -3.90 7.48
N TYR A 66 0.07 -4.79 6.50
CA TYR A 66 1.19 -5.28 5.69
C TYR A 66 1.08 -4.75 4.27
N ASP A 67 2.20 -4.29 3.73
CA ASP A 67 2.32 -3.92 2.33
C ASP A 67 3.29 -4.87 1.62
N PHE A 68 2.80 -5.55 0.59
CA PHE A 68 3.57 -6.57 -0.12
C PHE A 68 4.21 -6.01 -1.39
N GLY A 69 5.53 -6.20 -1.50
CA GLY A 69 6.30 -5.68 -2.61
C GLY A 69 6.36 -4.15 -2.60
N SER A 70 6.69 -3.58 -1.46
CA SER A 70 6.56 -2.13 -1.20
C SER A 70 7.33 -1.23 -2.16
N GLY A 71 8.40 -1.72 -2.76
CA GLY A 71 9.15 -0.99 -3.80
C GLY A 71 9.65 0.37 -3.33
N ALA A 72 9.12 1.42 -3.92
CA ALA A 72 9.38 2.79 -3.51
C ALA A 72 8.61 3.21 -2.23
N GLY A 73 7.81 2.31 -1.64
CA GLY A 73 7.03 2.57 -0.42
C GLY A 73 5.58 3.01 -0.65
N PHE A 74 5.10 2.98 -1.90
CA PHE A 74 3.69 3.29 -2.21
C PHE A 74 2.84 2.02 -2.21
N PRO A 75 1.73 1.96 -1.44
CA PRO A 75 1.11 3.06 -0.68
C PRO A 75 1.60 3.20 0.79
N ALA A 76 2.37 2.26 1.31
CA ALA A 76 2.58 2.07 2.75
C ALA A 76 3.26 3.25 3.47
N ILE A 77 4.24 3.92 2.85
CA ILE A 77 4.89 5.09 3.47
C ILE A 77 3.90 6.25 3.60
N VAL A 78 3.07 6.50 2.59
CA VAL A 78 2.03 7.54 2.66
C VAL A 78 1.06 7.21 3.78
N ILE A 79 0.57 5.96 3.85
CA ILE A 79 -0.31 5.51 4.93
C ILE A 79 0.38 5.68 6.30
N ALA A 80 1.65 5.33 6.43
CA ALA A 80 2.39 5.45 7.68
C ALA A 80 2.56 6.92 8.14
N ILE A 81 2.79 7.85 7.21
CA ILE A 81 2.85 9.28 7.51
C ILE A 81 1.49 9.77 8.03
N ILE A 82 0.41 9.43 7.33
CA ILE A 82 -0.96 9.80 7.73
C ILE A 82 -1.36 9.13 9.05
N ALA A 83 -0.93 7.89 9.27
CA ALA A 83 -1.26 7.13 10.47
C ALA A 83 -0.71 7.77 11.75
N GLN A 84 0.40 8.48 11.70
CA GLN A 84 0.93 9.21 12.88
C GLN A 84 -0.07 10.25 13.41
N GLU A 85 -0.89 10.83 12.55
CA GLU A 85 -1.91 11.83 12.91
C GLU A 85 -3.28 11.19 13.17
N TYR A 86 -3.72 10.30 12.28
CA TYR A 86 -5.11 9.81 12.25
C TYR A 86 -5.30 8.39 12.82
N PHE A 87 -4.27 7.54 12.80
CA PHE A 87 -4.36 6.12 13.19
C PHE A 87 -3.16 5.70 14.05
N PRO A 88 -2.94 6.32 15.23
CA PRO A 88 -1.69 6.18 16.01
C PRO A 88 -1.40 4.75 16.47
N ASN A 89 -2.41 3.87 16.52
CA ASN A 89 -2.25 2.47 16.89
C ASN A 89 -1.89 1.56 15.70
N LEU A 90 -1.94 2.07 14.47
CA LEU A 90 -1.67 1.28 13.27
C LEU A 90 -0.17 1.00 13.13
N LYS A 91 0.20 -0.28 13.15
CA LYS A 91 1.55 -0.77 12.89
C LYS A 91 1.67 -1.12 11.41
N VAL A 92 2.44 -0.34 10.67
CA VAL A 92 2.66 -0.53 9.24
C VAL A 92 3.96 -1.29 9.03
N SER A 93 3.90 -2.39 8.29
CA SER A 93 5.07 -3.18 7.92
C SER A 93 5.17 -3.31 6.41
N LEU A 94 6.35 -3.02 5.90
CA LEU A 94 6.69 -3.05 4.48
C LEU A 94 7.52 -4.31 4.20
N ILE A 95 7.11 -5.09 3.20
CA ILE A 95 7.78 -6.32 2.82
C ILE A 95 8.35 -6.13 1.42
N GLU A 96 9.68 -6.15 1.31
CA GLU A 96 10.41 -5.89 0.06
C GLU A 96 11.60 -6.83 -0.06
N SER A 97 11.62 -7.64 -1.11
CA SER A 97 12.65 -8.65 -1.31
C SER A 97 13.96 -8.11 -1.90
N ILE A 98 13.91 -6.94 -2.55
CA ILE A 98 15.07 -6.33 -3.20
C ILE A 98 15.82 -5.46 -2.20
N GLY A 99 17.02 -5.88 -1.79
CA GLY A 99 17.80 -5.22 -0.74
C GLY A 99 18.03 -3.72 -0.95
N LYS A 100 18.27 -3.27 -2.19
CA LYS A 100 18.43 -1.84 -2.50
C LYS A 100 17.16 -1.03 -2.20
N LYS A 101 15.97 -1.60 -2.48
CA LYS A 101 14.69 -0.96 -2.18
C LYS A 101 14.39 -0.99 -0.68
N ALA A 102 14.69 -2.09 0.00
CA ALA A 102 14.57 -2.18 1.46
C ALA A 102 15.49 -1.17 2.16
N ASN A 103 16.71 -0.95 1.67
CA ASN A 103 17.61 0.10 2.19
C ASN A 103 17.02 1.50 2.01
N PHE A 104 16.40 1.78 0.86
CA PHE A 104 15.68 3.04 0.65
C PHE A 104 14.54 3.22 1.67
N LEU A 105 13.72 2.18 1.88
CA LEU A 105 12.62 2.23 2.85
C LEU A 105 13.11 2.47 4.28
N ASN A 106 14.24 1.88 4.67
CA ASN A 106 14.86 2.15 5.97
C ASN A 106 15.38 3.60 6.05
N ALA A 107 15.99 4.13 4.99
CA ALA A 107 16.42 5.53 4.96
C ALA A 107 15.23 6.49 5.11
N VAL A 108 14.11 6.24 4.44
CA VAL A 108 12.86 7.01 4.61
C VAL A 108 12.32 6.90 6.03
N LYS A 109 12.32 5.68 6.61
CA LYS A 109 11.90 5.45 8.01
C LYS A 109 12.68 6.33 8.98
N ASP A 110 14.00 6.34 8.84
CA ASP A 110 14.89 7.04 9.76
C ASP A 110 14.79 8.57 9.58
N GLU A 111 14.80 9.05 8.34
CA GLU A 111 14.70 10.48 8.01
C GLU A 111 13.38 11.10 8.47
N LEU A 112 12.27 10.41 8.23
CA LEU A 112 10.92 10.91 8.57
C LEU A 112 10.45 10.46 9.96
N LYS A 113 11.28 9.71 10.70
CA LYS A 113 10.97 9.17 12.03
C LYS A 113 9.65 8.40 12.06
N LEU A 114 9.47 7.51 11.08
CA LEU A 114 8.26 6.70 10.96
C LEU A 114 8.33 5.47 11.86
N ASN A 115 7.22 5.17 12.54
CA ASN A 115 7.09 3.93 13.31
C ASN A 115 6.64 2.78 12.39
N ILE A 116 7.54 2.35 11.51
CA ILE A 116 7.30 1.25 10.57
C ILE A 116 8.33 0.14 10.76
N THR A 117 8.00 -1.05 10.27
CA THR A 117 8.94 -2.18 10.17
C THR A 117 9.18 -2.51 8.70
N VAL A 118 10.44 -2.65 8.31
CA VAL A 118 10.83 -3.08 6.96
C VAL A 118 11.39 -4.50 7.03
N TYR A 119 10.74 -5.44 6.33
CA TYR A 119 11.21 -6.81 6.17
C TYR A 119 11.88 -6.94 4.80
N ASN A 120 13.19 -7.14 4.79
CA ASN A 120 13.92 -7.43 3.54
C ASN A 120 13.91 -8.93 3.27
N ASP A 121 12.78 -9.44 2.88
CA ASP A 121 12.58 -10.85 2.55
C ASP A 121 11.41 -11.04 1.58
N ARG A 122 11.24 -12.24 1.07
CA ARG A 122 10.06 -12.63 0.31
C ARG A 122 8.88 -12.88 1.25
N VAL A 123 7.68 -12.49 0.82
CA VAL A 123 6.43 -12.67 1.59
C VAL A 123 6.27 -14.13 2.05
N GLU A 124 6.59 -15.08 1.19
CA GLU A 124 6.43 -16.52 1.43
C GLU A 124 7.29 -17.07 2.58
N ASN A 125 8.39 -16.40 2.88
CA ASN A 125 9.31 -16.81 3.95
C ASN A 125 8.88 -16.31 5.33
N LEU A 126 7.98 -15.34 5.39
CA LEU A 126 7.62 -14.66 6.62
C LEU A 126 6.52 -15.41 7.40
N LYS A 127 6.66 -15.42 8.72
CA LYS A 127 5.66 -15.92 9.66
C LYS A 127 5.28 -14.78 10.60
N LEU A 128 4.27 -14.01 10.21
CA LEU A 128 3.81 -12.83 10.93
C LEU A 128 2.38 -13.06 11.45
N PRO A 129 1.94 -12.29 12.45
CA PRO A 129 0.55 -12.28 12.92
C PRO A 129 -0.45 -12.02 11.79
N LYS A 130 -1.73 -12.31 12.04
CA LYS A 130 -2.80 -11.98 11.08
C LYS A 130 -2.99 -10.47 11.01
N ALA A 131 -3.11 -9.96 9.78
CA ALA A 131 -3.29 -8.53 9.52
C ALA A 131 -4.77 -8.12 9.56
N ASP A 132 -4.99 -6.83 9.84
CA ASP A 132 -6.28 -6.18 9.60
C ASP A 132 -6.40 -5.74 8.14
N ILE A 133 -5.29 -5.23 7.60
CA ILE A 133 -5.21 -4.71 6.23
C ILE A 133 -3.96 -5.29 5.56
N ILE A 134 -4.11 -5.68 4.30
CA ILE A 134 -2.99 -6.01 3.42
C ILE A 134 -3.12 -5.17 2.17
N SER A 135 -2.08 -4.39 1.87
CA SER A 135 -1.97 -3.64 0.62
C SER A 135 -0.91 -4.24 -0.29
N SER A 136 -1.04 -3.98 -1.56
CA SER A 136 -0.01 -4.24 -2.57
C SER A 136 -0.31 -3.46 -3.84
N ARG A 137 0.71 -2.88 -4.45
CA ARG A 137 0.61 -2.19 -5.73
C ARG A 137 1.65 -2.73 -6.72
N ALA A 138 1.19 -3.13 -7.92
CA ALA A 138 2.03 -3.55 -9.06
C ALA A 138 3.05 -4.67 -8.77
N MET A 139 2.83 -5.52 -7.75
CA MET A 139 3.75 -6.59 -7.38
C MET A 139 3.54 -7.86 -8.22
N ALA A 140 2.29 -8.29 -8.38
CA ALA A 140 1.93 -9.56 -9.01
C ALA A 140 0.47 -9.54 -9.52
N SER A 141 0.09 -10.60 -10.26
CA SER A 141 -1.32 -10.81 -10.63
C SER A 141 -2.20 -11.01 -9.40
N LEU A 142 -3.49 -10.69 -9.51
CA LEU A 142 -4.43 -10.81 -8.39
C LEU A 142 -4.43 -12.21 -7.78
N SER A 143 -4.47 -13.25 -8.61
CA SER A 143 -4.46 -14.65 -8.12
C SER A 143 -3.23 -14.95 -7.26
N LYS A 144 -2.06 -14.42 -7.63
CA LYS A 144 -0.82 -14.60 -6.87
C LYS A 144 -0.81 -13.76 -5.58
N LEU A 145 -1.35 -12.54 -5.62
CA LEU A 145 -1.52 -11.72 -4.42
C LEU A 145 -2.43 -12.40 -3.39
N LEU A 146 -3.51 -13.04 -3.83
CA LEU A 146 -4.39 -13.80 -2.93
C LEU A 146 -3.67 -15.01 -2.30
N GLU A 147 -2.81 -15.68 -3.06
CA GLU A 147 -1.97 -16.78 -2.53
C GLU A 147 -1.02 -16.27 -1.43
N TYR A 148 -0.35 -15.17 -1.67
CA TYR A 148 0.55 -14.54 -0.69
C TYR A 148 -0.20 -14.02 0.54
N ALA A 149 -1.37 -13.43 0.36
CA ALA A 149 -2.14 -12.83 1.44
C ALA A 149 -2.81 -13.87 2.36
N LYS A 150 -3.21 -15.03 1.81
CA LYS A 150 -3.99 -16.04 2.54
C LYS A 150 -3.40 -16.44 3.90
N PRO A 151 -2.08 -16.70 4.05
CA PRO A 151 -1.49 -17.03 5.34
C PRO A 151 -1.63 -15.94 6.41
N PHE A 152 -1.78 -14.67 6.01
CA PHE A 152 -1.84 -13.50 6.90
C PHE A 152 -3.27 -13.02 7.15
N CYS A 153 -4.27 -13.63 6.53
CA CYS A 153 -5.67 -13.23 6.70
C CYS A 153 -6.33 -13.86 7.92
N LYS A 154 -7.12 -13.06 8.62
CA LYS A 154 -8.22 -13.46 9.51
C LYS A 154 -9.55 -13.14 8.81
N THR A 155 -10.69 -13.52 9.38
CA THR A 155 -12.02 -13.29 8.78
C THR A 155 -12.31 -11.81 8.51
N SER A 156 -11.80 -10.92 9.39
CA SER A 156 -11.99 -9.47 9.26
C SER A 156 -10.97 -8.76 8.37
N THR A 157 -9.95 -9.46 7.85
CA THR A 157 -8.91 -8.84 7.03
C THR A 157 -9.50 -8.28 5.74
N ILE A 158 -9.07 -7.06 5.40
CA ILE A 158 -9.40 -6.38 4.14
C ILE A 158 -8.12 -6.33 3.31
N LEU A 159 -8.20 -6.80 2.06
CA LEU A 159 -7.13 -6.61 1.09
C LEU A 159 -7.47 -5.35 0.28
N LEU A 160 -6.53 -4.42 0.18
CA LEU A 160 -6.66 -3.16 -0.55
C LEU A 160 -5.63 -3.11 -1.67
N PHE A 161 -6.07 -3.37 -2.89
CA PHE A 161 -5.19 -3.42 -4.04
C PHE A 161 -5.55 -2.34 -5.07
N PRO A 162 -4.77 -1.26 -5.17
CA PRO A 162 -4.87 -0.35 -6.31
C PRO A 162 -4.57 -1.11 -7.60
N LYS A 163 -5.48 -1.01 -8.56
CA LYS A 163 -5.42 -1.71 -9.84
C LYS A 163 -5.69 -0.75 -11.00
N GLY A 164 -5.00 -0.96 -12.12
CA GLY A 164 -5.22 -0.22 -13.35
C GLY A 164 -6.35 -0.80 -14.19
N GLU A 165 -6.45 -0.37 -15.44
CA GLU A 165 -7.50 -0.67 -16.42
C GLU A 165 -7.92 -2.15 -16.49
N LYS A 166 -6.97 -3.09 -16.39
CA LYS A 166 -7.23 -4.54 -16.54
C LYS A 166 -7.72 -5.24 -15.24
N TRP A 167 -8.14 -4.49 -14.25
CA TRP A 167 -8.56 -5.06 -12.95
C TRP A 167 -9.67 -6.11 -13.08
N ASN A 168 -10.63 -5.89 -13.99
CA ASN A 168 -11.75 -6.82 -14.20
C ASN A 168 -11.29 -8.17 -14.77
N GLU A 169 -10.37 -8.15 -15.73
CA GLU A 169 -9.75 -9.36 -16.28
C GLU A 169 -8.99 -10.12 -15.18
N GLU A 170 -8.25 -9.42 -14.33
CA GLU A 170 -7.55 -10.03 -13.19
C GLU A 170 -8.52 -10.67 -12.19
N VAL A 171 -9.67 -10.05 -11.92
CA VAL A 171 -10.72 -10.61 -11.06
C VAL A 171 -11.31 -11.89 -11.66
N LEU A 172 -11.64 -11.87 -12.95
CA LEU A 172 -12.17 -13.06 -13.65
C LEU A 172 -11.17 -14.21 -13.63
N GLU A 173 -9.90 -13.93 -13.87
CA GLU A 173 -8.85 -14.96 -13.81
C GLU A 173 -8.63 -15.48 -12.39
N ALA A 174 -8.63 -14.62 -11.40
CA ALA A 174 -8.49 -15.04 -10.00
C ALA A 174 -9.65 -15.91 -9.54
N LYS A 175 -10.88 -15.63 -9.97
CA LYS A 175 -12.07 -16.41 -9.64
C LYS A 175 -12.04 -17.86 -10.16
N LYS A 176 -11.16 -18.20 -11.08
CA LYS A 176 -10.95 -19.59 -11.49
C LYS A 176 -10.28 -20.46 -10.42
N LYS A 177 -9.60 -19.85 -9.45
CA LYS A 177 -8.85 -20.54 -8.40
C LYS A 177 -9.25 -20.15 -6.99
N TRP A 178 -9.97 -19.02 -6.86
CA TRP A 178 -10.30 -18.42 -5.59
C TRP A 178 -11.76 -18.02 -5.51
N ASN A 179 -12.39 -18.30 -4.37
CA ASN A 179 -13.65 -17.70 -3.98
C ASN A 179 -13.37 -16.54 -3.04
N PHE A 180 -13.94 -15.34 -3.32
CA PHE A 180 -13.79 -14.14 -2.51
C PHE A 180 -14.91 -13.14 -2.78
N GLU A 181 -15.17 -12.31 -1.80
CA GLU A 181 -16.03 -11.14 -1.92
C GLU A 181 -15.17 -9.93 -2.30
N TYR A 182 -15.69 -9.06 -3.16
CA TYR A 182 -14.99 -7.84 -3.50
C TYR A 182 -15.93 -6.67 -3.75
N LYS A 183 -15.40 -5.46 -3.55
CA LYS A 183 -15.96 -4.19 -3.97
C LYS A 183 -14.89 -3.41 -4.71
N THR A 184 -15.30 -2.50 -5.57
CA THR A 184 -14.41 -1.58 -6.25
C THR A 184 -14.81 -0.16 -5.93
N GLU A 185 -13.82 0.69 -5.71
CA GLU A 185 -13.99 2.14 -5.68
C GLU A 185 -13.17 2.75 -6.80
N GLN A 186 -13.76 3.70 -7.52
CA GLN A 186 -13.08 4.42 -8.59
C GLN A 186 -11.82 5.10 -8.01
N SER A 187 -10.68 4.96 -8.70
CA SER A 187 -9.49 5.72 -8.33
C SER A 187 -9.73 7.22 -8.51
N LEU A 188 -9.29 8.02 -7.56
CA LEU A 188 -9.35 9.48 -7.65
C LEU A 188 -8.31 10.05 -8.64
N THR A 189 -7.29 9.26 -8.98
CA THR A 189 -6.14 9.68 -9.78
C THR A 189 -6.07 8.99 -11.14
N SER A 190 -7.03 8.12 -11.45
CA SER A 190 -7.09 7.36 -12.71
C SER A 190 -8.53 7.11 -13.14
N GLU A 191 -8.85 7.45 -14.38
CA GLU A 191 -10.19 7.23 -14.96
C GLU A 191 -10.53 5.75 -15.14
N THR A 192 -9.52 4.89 -15.33
CA THR A 192 -9.70 3.46 -15.62
C THR A 192 -9.29 2.56 -14.46
N GLY A 193 -8.62 3.12 -13.47
CA GLY A 193 -8.14 2.40 -12.29
C GLY A 193 -9.18 2.33 -11.17
N CYS A 194 -8.99 1.39 -10.26
CA CYS A 194 -9.82 1.26 -9.07
C CYS A 194 -9.02 0.80 -7.84
N ILE A 195 -9.56 1.03 -6.67
CA ILE A 195 -9.16 0.34 -5.45
C ILE A 195 -10.04 -0.91 -5.32
N LEU A 196 -9.41 -2.06 -5.42
CA LEU A 196 -10.07 -3.35 -5.25
C LEU A 196 -10.01 -3.75 -3.77
N GLN A 197 -11.17 -3.78 -3.11
CA GLN A 197 -11.32 -4.26 -1.74
C GLN A 197 -11.75 -5.71 -1.78
N ILE A 198 -11.00 -6.61 -1.14
CA ILE A 198 -11.29 -8.04 -1.13
C ILE A 198 -11.40 -8.55 0.31
N LYS A 199 -12.35 -9.46 0.55
CA LYS A 199 -12.58 -10.15 1.82
C LYS A 199 -12.87 -11.64 1.59
N ASN A 200 -12.82 -12.42 2.67
CA ASN A 200 -13.30 -13.79 2.71
C ASN A 200 -12.67 -14.72 1.66
N ILE A 201 -11.35 -14.56 1.43
CA ILE A 201 -10.63 -15.36 0.43
C ILE A 201 -10.56 -16.84 0.84
N ARG A 202 -10.93 -17.73 -0.10
CA ARG A 202 -10.86 -19.19 0.05
C ARG A 202 -10.38 -19.79 -1.27
N ARG A 203 -9.52 -20.78 -1.19
CA ARG A 203 -9.11 -21.52 -2.38
C ARG A 203 -10.22 -22.49 -2.80
N ILE A 204 -10.48 -22.59 -4.10
CA ILE A 204 -11.42 -23.57 -4.68
C ILE A 204 -10.73 -24.93 -4.78
#